data_16d8105ffe6eb317acd47654fc3d5250
#
_entry.id   16d8105ffe6eb317acd47654fc3d5250
#
_cell.length_a   1.000
_cell.length_b   1.000
_cell.length_c   1.000
_cell.angle_alpha   90.00
_cell.angle_beta   90.00
_cell.angle_gamma   90.00
#
_symmetry.space_group_name_H-M   'P 1'
#
loop_
_entity.id
_entity.type
_entity.pdbx_description
1 polymer ?
#
loop_
_entity_poly.entity_id
_entity_poly.type
_entity_poly.pdbx_seq_one_letter_code
_entity_poly.pdbx_strand_id
1 'polypeptide(L)'
;WGPCPDDLVAGVPAHVDGSGIDVAKHAGANLVNTDRMWHYPEGMHNWDSIWPQHGIRIIPGPSSLWLDATGKRLPTNLFPGSDNLAALSHIGKTGHGYSWFLLNSTIADKEFIFSGSEQNPDLTEKTIRQLASKLGPKTHPAVQAFKDHGVDWVIADNLDELTAKMAALADDGLLDRERVARTVADRDSQLDNPFSKDAQVNYLRTARKFLGDKIVRAAAPHKLADAKHGPLIAVPVSYTHLRAHETVLD
;
A
#
# COMPACT_ATOMS: atom_id res chain seq x y z
N TRP A 1 15.28 -0.47 -11.77
CA TRP A 1 14.24 0.55 -11.91
C TRP A 1 14.74 1.97 -11.57
N GLY A 2 15.85 2.11 -10.93
CA GLY A 2 16.47 3.38 -10.58
C GLY A 2 17.42 3.26 -9.40
N PRO A 3 18.04 4.35 -8.95
CA PRO A 3 18.82 4.37 -7.72
C PRO A 3 17.92 4.02 -6.51
N CYS A 4 18.54 3.43 -5.48
CA CYS A 4 17.85 3.16 -4.23
C CYS A 4 17.42 4.50 -3.58
N PRO A 5 16.17 4.66 -3.15
CA PRO A 5 15.77 5.84 -2.39
C PRO A 5 16.47 5.86 -1.03
N ASP A 6 16.72 7.07 -0.52
CA ASP A 6 17.34 7.26 0.80
C ASP A 6 16.42 6.81 1.96
N ASP A 7 15.09 6.89 1.75
CA ASP A 7 14.07 6.53 2.74
C ASP A 7 13.41 5.18 2.43
N LEU A 8 14.13 4.11 2.71
CA LEU A 8 13.58 2.76 2.66
C LEU A 8 13.05 2.35 4.04
N VAL A 9 11.80 1.87 4.07
CA VAL A 9 11.29 1.19 5.26
C VAL A 9 11.66 -0.29 5.20
N ALA A 10 12.12 -0.84 6.32
CA ALA A 10 12.60 -2.21 6.43
C ALA A 10 11.53 -3.13 7.01
N GLY A 11 10.96 -3.97 6.16
CA GLY A 11 10.02 -5.02 6.56
C GLY A 11 10.69 -6.32 7.03
N VAL A 12 12.00 -6.28 7.34
CA VAL A 12 12.77 -7.44 7.80
C VAL A 12 13.44 -7.12 9.14
N PRO A 13 13.57 -8.10 10.05
CA PRO A 13 14.26 -7.90 11.32
C PRO A 13 15.69 -7.41 11.14
N ALA A 14 16.14 -6.52 12.03
CA ALA A 14 17.47 -5.90 11.96
C ALA A 14 18.65 -6.89 12.00
N HIS A 15 18.42 -8.12 12.51
CA HIS A 15 19.45 -9.17 12.56
C HIS A 15 19.65 -9.91 11.23
N VAL A 16 18.81 -9.63 10.22
CA VAL A 16 18.95 -10.20 8.89
C VAL A 16 19.87 -9.29 8.09
N ASP A 17 21.17 -9.55 8.26
CA ASP A 17 22.29 -8.68 7.84
C ASP A 17 23.04 -9.17 6.58
N GLY A 18 22.60 -10.30 5.99
CA GLY A 18 23.23 -10.84 4.81
C GLY A 18 24.35 -11.83 5.03
N SER A 19 24.75 -12.06 6.26
CA SER A 19 25.79 -13.03 6.61
C SER A 19 25.57 -14.41 5.96
N GLY A 20 24.32 -14.78 5.67
CA GLY A 20 24.00 -16.02 4.94
C GLY A 20 24.55 -16.06 3.51
N ILE A 21 24.62 -14.93 2.79
CA ILE A 21 25.25 -14.84 1.47
C ILE A 21 26.75 -15.01 1.58
N ASP A 22 27.38 -14.40 2.58
CA ASP A 22 28.81 -14.55 2.80
C ASP A 22 29.17 -16.01 3.11
N VAL A 23 28.37 -16.68 3.93
CA VAL A 23 28.53 -18.13 4.16
C VAL A 23 28.42 -18.93 2.87
N ALA A 24 27.41 -18.64 2.03
CA ALA A 24 27.24 -19.31 0.75
C ALA A 24 28.40 -19.06 -0.19
N LYS A 25 28.89 -17.81 -0.26
CA LYS A 25 30.05 -17.43 -1.05
C LYS A 25 31.34 -18.14 -0.61
N HIS A 26 31.59 -18.19 0.69
CA HIS A 26 32.72 -18.92 1.25
C HIS A 26 32.63 -20.44 0.99
N ALA A 27 31.43 -20.99 0.93
CA ALA A 27 31.18 -22.40 0.58
C ALA A 27 31.31 -22.65 -0.94
N GLY A 28 31.66 -21.66 -1.75
CA GLY A 28 31.87 -21.81 -3.19
C GLY A 28 30.59 -21.67 -4.04
N ALA A 29 29.50 -21.16 -3.47
CA ALA A 29 28.30 -20.90 -4.25
C ALA A 29 28.54 -19.80 -5.29
N ASN A 30 27.98 -19.98 -6.48
CA ASN A 30 27.96 -18.94 -7.50
C ASN A 30 26.79 -17.99 -7.25
N LEU A 31 27.11 -16.76 -6.88
CA LEU A 31 26.11 -15.70 -6.65
C LEU A 31 25.81 -14.97 -7.96
N VAL A 32 24.53 -14.85 -8.28
CA VAL A 32 24.07 -14.14 -9.48
C VAL A 32 23.09 -13.03 -9.09
N ASN A 33 23.08 -11.95 -9.87
CA ASN A 33 22.17 -10.81 -9.67
C ASN A 33 22.28 -10.15 -8.27
N THR A 34 23.48 -10.06 -7.73
CA THR A 34 23.75 -9.42 -6.43
C THR A 34 23.45 -7.92 -6.43
N ASP A 35 23.30 -7.32 -7.61
CA ASP A 35 22.88 -5.94 -7.86
C ASP A 35 21.35 -5.75 -7.90
N ARG A 36 20.60 -6.79 -7.63
CA ARG A 36 19.13 -6.75 -7.72
C ARG A 36 18.48 -6.97 -6.37
N MET A 37 17.54 -6.10 -6.04
CA MET A 37 16.76 -6.18 -4.81
C MET A 37 15.26 -6.28 -5.12
N TRP A 38 14.54 -7.01 -4.30
CA TRP A 38 13.09 -7.13 -4.41
C TRP A 38 12.41 -6.05 -3.58
N HIS A 39 11.94 -5.01 -4.26
CA HIS A 39 11.23 -3.91 -3.65
C HIS A 39 9.73 -3.98 -3.88
N TYR A 40 9.02 -3.30 -2.99
CA TYR A 40 7.60 -3.05 -3.12
C TYR A 40 7.33 -1.55 -2.94
N PRO A 41 6.37 -0.98 -3.67
CA PRO A 41 6.01 0.43 -3.54
C PRO A 41 4.93 0.70 -2.47
N GLU A 42 4.54 -0.32 -1.70
CA GLU A 42 3.43 -0.28 -0.75
C GLU A 42 3.90 -0.36 0.71
N GLY A 43 5.09 0.15 0.99
CA GLY A 43 5.64 0.22 2.34
C GLY A 43 5.10 1.40 3.14
N MET A 44 4.91 1.20 4.43
CA MET A 44 4.62 2.26 5.40
C MET A 44 5.29 1.97 6.73
N HIS A 45 5.41 2.98 7.59
CA HIS A 45 5.99 2.80 8.92
C HIS A 45 5.10 1.93 9.81
N ASN A 46 5.73 1.08 10.61
CA ASN A 46 5.02 0.35 11.63
C ASN A 46 4.77 1.27 12.84
N TRP A 47 3.52 1.38 13.27
CA TRP A 47 3.15 2.18 14.43
C TRP A 47 3.78 1.67 15.74
N ASP A 48 4.12 0.38 15.81
CA ASP A 48 4.79 -0.27 16.95
C ASP A 48 6.15 -0.80 16.49
N SER A 49 7.08 0.12 16.28
CA SER A 49 8.40 -0.18 15.71
C SER A 49 9.28 -0.93 16.70
N ILE A 50 9.83 -2.08 16.27
CA ILE A 50 10.74 -2.93 17.06
C ILE A 50 12.22 -2.63 16.72
N TRP A 51 12.49 -2.11 15.52
CA TRP A 51 13.82 -1.69 15.05
C TRP A 51 13.75 -0.38 14.27
N PRO A 52 14.88 0.30 14.05
CA PRO A 52 14.91 1.53 13.25
C PRO A 52 14.35 1.28 11.85
N GLN A 53 13.55 2.23 11.34
CA GLN A 53 12.91 2.14 10.03
C GLN A 53 12.00 0.91 9.85
N HIS A 54 11.48 0.35 10.96
CA HIS A 54 10.58 -0.78 10.90
C HIS A 54 9.36 -0.44 10.06
N GLY A 55 9.31 -1.06 8.88
CA GLY A 55 8.21 -0.90 7.93
C GLY A 55 7.40 -2.16 7.78
N ILE A 56 6.20 -1.97 7.33
CA ILE A 56 5.32 -3.05 6.87
C ILE A 56 4.93 -2.81 5.43
N ARG A 57 4.50 -3.85 4.76
CA ARG A 57 3.89 -3.74 3.44
C ARG A 57 2.38 -3.87 3.55
N ILE A 58 1.66 -2.94 2.95
CA ILE A 58 0.23 -3.11 2.66
C ILE A 58 0.13 -4.12 1.51
N ILE A 59 -0.46 -5.31 1.77
CA ILE A 59 -0.81 -6.21 0.67
C ILE A 59 -1.95 -5.57 -0.09
N PRO A 60 -1.81 -5.40 -1.41
CA PRO A 60 -2.61 -4.46 -2.16
C PRO A 60 -4.12 -4.65 -2.05
N GLY A 61 -4.78 -3.58 -1.68
CA GLY A 61 -6.20 -3.39 -1.85
C GLY A 61 -6.48 -2.74 -3.21
N PRO A 62 -6.99 -3.47 -4.20
CA PRO A 62 -7.06 -2.98 -5.58
C PRO A 62 -8.00 -1.78 -5.78
N SER A 63 -8.83 -1.46 -4.78
CA SER A 63 -9.79 -0.35 -4.85
C SER A 63 -9.22 0.99 -4.42
N SER A 64 -8.07 1.03 -3.76
CA SER A 64 -7.41 2.26 -3.37
C SER A 64 -7.00 3.07 -4.61
N LEU A 65 -7.25 4.36 -4.59
CA LEU A 65 -6.77 5.28 -5.63
C LEU A 65 -5.30 5.58 -5.37
N TRP A 66 -4.44 5.36 -6.36
CA TRP A 66 -3.01 5.55 -6.24
C TRP A 66 -2.58 6.87 -6.87
N LEU A 67 -2.00 7.74 -6.06
CA LEU A 67 -1.53 9.06 -6.47
C LEU A 67 -0.01 9.15 -6.26
N ASP A 68 0.67 9.91 -7.09
CA ASP A 68 2.05 10.32 -6.81
C ASP A 68 2.10 11.38 -5.69
N ALA A 69 3.29 11.77 -5.28
CA ALA A 69 3.50 12.76 -4.22
C ALA A 69 2.79 14.10 -4.49
N THR A 70 2.59 14.46 -5.76
CA THR A 70 1.93 15.71 -6.17
C THR A 70 0.40 15.61 -6.19
N GLY A 71 -0.18 14.46 -5.87
CA GLY A 71 -1.62 14.20 -5.95
C GLY A 71 -2.13 13.84 -7.35
N LYS A 72 -1.25 13.59 -8.31
CA LYS A 72 -1.62 13.11 -9.64
C LYS A 72 -1.82 11.59 -9.60
N ARG A 73 -2.94 11.13 -10.16
CA ARG A 73 -3.20 9.69 -10.29
C ARG A 73 -2.15 9.01 -11.15
N LEU A 74 -1.67 7.86 -10.71
CA LEU A 74 -0.90 6.96 -11.56
C LEU A 74 -1.74 6.53 -12.77
N PRO A 75 -1.12 6.14 -13.89
CA PRO A 75 -1.84 5.54 -15.02
C PRO A 75 -2.84 4.48 -14.56
N THR A 76 -4.03 4.45 -15.14
CA THR A 76 -5.15 3.64 -14.64
C THR A 76 -4.89 2.14 -14.63
N ASN A 77 -3.89 1.67 -15.34
CA ASN A 77 -3.39 0.29 -15.30
C ASN A 77 -2.39 0.04 -14.17
N LEU A 78 -1.88 1.11 -13.51
CA LEU A 78 -1.02 1.02 -12.33
C LEU A 78 -1.86 1.30 -11.08
N PHE A 79 -2.66 0.33 -10.69
CA PHE A 79 -3.42 0.35 -9.42
C PHE A 79 -2.79 -0.66 -8.44
N PRO A 80 -3.05 -0.55 -7.14
CA PRO A 80 -2.47 -1.44 -6.15
C PRO A 80 -2.68 -2.92 -6.50
N GLY A 81 -1.57 -3.67 -6.56
CA GLY A 81 -1.58 -5.10 -6.91
C GLY A 81 -1.62 -5.42 -8.41
N SER A 82 -1.50 -4.45 -9.31
CA SER A 82 -1.45 -4.69 -10.75
C SER A 82 -0.04 -5.12 -11.21
N ASP A 83 0.88 -4.20 -11.28
CA ASP A 83 2.27 -4.39 -11.72
C ASP A 83 3.21 -3.58 -10.84
N ASN A 84 3.82 -4.25 -9.86
CA ASN A 84 4.71 -3.59 -8.90
C ASN A 84 5.97 -3.02 -9.57
N LEU A 85 6.52 -3.70 -10.58
CA LEU A 85 7.73 -3.22 -11.24
C LEU A 85 7.46 -1.96 -12.06
N ALA A 86 6.36 -1.94 -12.80
CA ALA A 86 5.95 -0.77 -13.56
C ALA A 86 5.58 0.40 -12.64
N ALA A 87 4.91 0.13 -11.51
CA ALA A 87 4.60 1.14 -10.51
C ALA A 87 5.87 1.73 -9.87
N LEU A 88 6.81 0.90 -9.44
CA LEU A 88 8.11 1.33 -8.94
C LEU A 88 8.85 2.20 -9.95
N SER A 89 8.91 1.75 -11.22
CA SER A 89 9.55 2.51 -12.30
C SER A 89 8.86 3.85 -12.56
N HIS A 90 7.52 3.89 -12.47
CA HIS A 90 6.75 5.12 -12.65
C HIS A 90 6.99 6.10 -11.50
N ILE A 91 6.88 5.65 -10.26
CA ILE A 91 7.09 6.47 -9.06
C ILE A 91 8.55 6.96 -9.03
N GLY A 92 9.53 6.09 -9.28
CA GLY A 92 10.94 6.46 -9.31
C GLY A 92 11.27 7.56 -10.32
N LYS A 93 10.57 7.60 -11.46
CA LYS A 93 10.73 8.67 -12.47
C LYS A 93 10.14 10.01 -12.04
N THR A 94 9.29 10.06 -11.02
CA THR A 94 8.77 11.32 -10.49
C THR A 94 9.84 12.10 -9.71
N GLY A 95 10.89 11.40 -9.25
CA GLY A 95 11.92 11.98 -8.39
C GLY A 95 11.50 12.15 -6.92
N HIS A 96 10.30 11.66 -6.56
CA HIS A 96 9.78 11.71 -5.19
C HIS A 96 9.86 10.32 -4.56
N GLY A 97 10.24 10.26 -3.29
CA GLY A 97 10.46 9.00 -2.57
C GLY A 97 9.19 8.28 -2.12
N TYR A 98 8.01 8.85 -2.34
CA TYR A 98 6.74 8.32 -1.86
C TYR A 98 5.59 8.57 -2.83
N SER A 99 4.46 7.92 -2.54
CA SER A 99 3.19 8.08 -3.23
C SER A 99 2.04 7.92 -2.22
N TRP A 100 0.79 8.10 -2.64
CA TRP A 100 -0.36 8.06 -1.75
C TRP A 100 -1.35 6.99 -2.14
N PHE A 101 -1.81 6.19 -1.19
CA PHE A 101 -3.06 5.48 -1.29
C PHE A 101 -4.19 6.34 -0.71
N LEU A 102 -5.21 6.63 -1.51
CA LEU A 102 -6.43 7.29 -1.07
C LEU A 102 -7.61 6.33 -1.17
N LEU A 103 -8.32 6.15 -0.08
CA LEU A 103 -9.38 5.16 0.06
C LEU A 103 -10.40 5.62 1.11
N ASN A 104 -11.35 4.77 1.45
CA ASN A 104 -12.24 4.97 2.59
C ASN A 104 -12.24 3.74 3.51
N SER A 105 -12.92 3.86 4.67
CA SER A 105 -12.94 2.79 5.67
C SER A 105 -13.44 1.47 5.13
N THR A 106 -14.47 1.46 4.26
CA THR A 106 -14.96 0.22 3.63
C THR A 106 -13.86 -0.51 2.84
N ILE A 107 -13.03 0.22 2.11
CA ILE A 107 -11.91 -0.37 1.35
C ILE A 107 -10.83 -0.89 2.31
N ALA A 108 -10.43 -0.07 3.30
CA ALA A 108 -9.43 -0.48 4.28
C ALA A 108 -9.84 -1.76 5.01
N ASP A 109 -11.06 -1.81 5.52
CA ASP A 109 -11.59 -2.93 6.29
C ASP A 109 -11.70 -4.21 5.46
N LYS A 110 -12.03 -4.08 4.18
CA LYS A 110 -12.22 -5.22 3.29
C LYS A 110 -10.94 -5.73 2.68
N GLU A 111 -10.05 -4.83 2.26
CA GLU A 111 -8.95 -5.17 1.35
C GLU A 111 -7.58 -5.16 2.03
N PHE A 112 -7.38 -4.36 3.08
CA PHE A 112 -6.06 -4.24 3.67
C PHE A 112 -5.67 -5.47 4.47
N ILE A 113 -4.47 -5.95 4.17
CA ILE A 113 -3.73 -6.99 4.89
C ILE A 113 -2.30 -6.50 4.96
N PHE A 114 -1.63 -6.74 6.08
CA PHE A 114 -0.26 -6.33 6.28
C PHE A 114 0.68 -7.52 6.21
N SER A 115 1.84 -7.32 5.62
CA SER A 115 2.92 -8.29 5.54
C SER A 115 4.17 -7.71 6.20
N GLY A 116 4.88 -8.52 6.95
CA GLY A 116 6.05 -8.09 7.72
C GLY A 116 5.69 -7.37 9.02
N SER A 117 4.45 -7.49 9.49
CA SER A 117 4.00 -6.87 10.73
C SER A 117 3.84 -7.92 11.83
N GLU A 118 4.50 -7.68 12.96
CA GLU A 118 4.39 -8.50 14.16
C GLU A 118 2.99 -8.41 14.81
N GLN A 119 2.22 -7.37 14.47
CA GLN A 119 0.86 -7.18 14.96
C GLN A 119 -0.18 -7.96 14.18
N ASN A 120 0.17 -8.58 13.07
CA ASN A 120 -0.74 -9.46 12.36
C ASN A 120 -1.02 -10.70 13.21
N PRO A 121 -2.28 -11.14 13.28
CA PRO A 121 -2.57 -12.42 13.91
C PRO A 121 -1.81 -13.53 13.20
N ASP A 122 -1.25 -14.43 13.98
CA ASP A 122 -0.56 -15.60 13.46
C ASP A 122 -1.54 -16.46 12.63
N LEU A 123 -1.32 -16.47 11.33
CA LEU A 123 -2.11 -17.28 10.40
C LEU A 123 -1.58 -18.72 10.31
N THR A 124 -0.46 -19.03 10.99
CA THR A 124 0.15 -20.35 10.93
C THR A 124 -0.69 -21.41 11.65
N GLU A 125 -1.45 -21.01 12.65
CA GLU A 125 -2.39 -21.92 13.34
C GLU A 125 -3.57 -22.38 12.47
N LYS A 126 -3.76 -21.83 11.28
CA LYS A 126 -4.78 -22.22 10.29
C LYS A 126 -6.20 -22.38 10.87
N THR A 127 -6.53 -21.61 11.90
CA THR A 127 -7.82 -21.73 12.54
C THR A 127 -8.92 -21.12 11.69
N ILE A 128 -9.99 -21.87 11.45
CA ILE A 128 -11.19 -21.41 10.74
C ILE A 128 -11.74 -20.13 11.38
N ARG A 129 -11.53 -19.92 12.67
CA ARG A 129 -11.93 -18.73 13.41
C ARG A 129 -11.23 -17.47 12.93
N GLN A 130 -9.95 -17.54 12.58
CA GLN A 130 -9.17 -16.41 12.05
C GLN A 130 -9.60 -16.07 10.62
N LEU A 131 -9.89 -17.08 9.81
CA LEU A 131 -10.46 -16.87 8.49
C LEU A 131 -11.87 -16.24 8.59
N ALA A 132 -12.68 -16.69 9.52
CA ALA A 132 -14.01 -16.15 9.78
C ALA A 132 -13.97 -14.69 10.27
N SER A 133 -12.94 -14.27 10.99
CA SER A 133 -12.78 -12.88 11.43
C SER A 133 -12.65 -11.89 10.28
N LYS A 134 -12.07 -12.32 9.14
CA LYS A 134 -12.00 -11.53 7.91
C LYS A 134 -13.31 -11.49 7.11
N LEU A 135 -14.19 -12.45 7.35
CA LEU A 135 -15.48 -12.53 6.66
C LEU A 135 -16.56 -11.73 7.39
N GLY A 136 -16.30 -11.28 8.62
CA GLY A 136 -17.22 -10.52 9.44
C GLY A 136 -17.35 -9.05 9.00
N PRO A 137 -18.40 -8.36 9.47
CA PRO A 137 -18.61 -6.94 9.19
C PRO A 137 -17.67 -6.02 10.00
N LYS A 138 -16.82 -6.56 10.85
CA LYS A 138 -15.92 -5.79 11.72
C LYS A 138 -14.57 -5.60 11.06
N THR A 139 -14.00 -4.42 11.25
CA THR A 139 -12.61 -4.11 10.89
C THR A 139 -11.66 -5.15 11.50
N HIS A 140 -10.72 -5.63 10.71
CA HIS A 140 -9.68 -6.52 11.22
C HIS A 140 -8.85 -5.80 12.30
N PRO A 141 -8.53 -6.44 13.45
CA PRO A 141 -7.83 -5.77 14.55
C PRO A 141 -6.53 -5.07 14.16
N ALA A 142 -5.74 -5.66 13.26
CA ALA A 142 -4.52 -5.03 12.77
C ALA A 142 -4.81 -3.73 11.98
N VAL A 143 -5.85 -3.72 11.13
CA VAL A 143 -6.25 -2.52 10.39
C VAL A 143 -6.77 -1.45 11.36
N GLN A 144 -7.54 -1.84 12.37
CA GLN A 144 -8.01 -0.93 13.39
C GLN A 144 -6.85 -0.32 14.18
N ALA A 145 -5.85 -1.10 14.56
CA ALA A 145 -4.66 -0.60 15.24
C ALA A 145 -3.90 0.46 14.42
N PHE A 146 -3.79 0.27 13.09
CA PHE A 146 -3.21 1.29 12.22
C PHE A 146 -4.10 2.53 12.08
N LYS A 147 -5.43 2.40 12.10
CA LYS A 147 -6.33 3.56 12.15
C LYS A 147 -6.17 4.36 13.44
N ASP A 148 -5.93 3.68 14.56
CA ASP A 148 -5.87 4.30 15.88
C ASP A 148 -4.48 4.86 16.21
N HIS A 149 -3.41 4.25 15.72
CA HIS A 149 -2.03 4.54 16.13
C HIS A 149 -1.09 4.84 14.96
N GLY A 150 -1.46 4.56 13.72
CA GLY A 150 -0.59 4.76 12.56
C GLY A 150 -0.25 6.23 12.35
N VAL A 151 1.02 6.58 12.49
CA VAL A 151 1.53 7.95 12.29
C VAL A 151 1.36 8.43 10.84
N ASP A 152 1.34 7.48 9.91
CA ASP A 152 1.18 7.72 8.48
C ASP A 152 -0.30 7.66 8.03
N TRP A 153 -1.24 7.39 8.94
CA TRP A 153 -2.65 7.28 8.59
C TRP A 153 -3.38 8.59 8.80
N VAL A 154 -3.78 9.21 7.71
CA VAL A 154 -4.57 10.45 7.72
C VAL A 154 -6.04 10.09 7.51
N ILE A 155 -6.88 10.43 8.46
CA ILE A 155 -8.32 10.10 8.44
C ILE A 155 -9.14 11.39 8.55
N ALA A 156 -10.15 11.52 7.71
CA ALA A 156 -11.04 12.69 7.70
C ALA A 156 -12.43 12.35 7.15
N ASP A 157 -13.43 13.09 7.57
CA ASP A 157 -14.82 12.88 7.16
C ASP A 157 -15.10 13.42 5.75
N ASN A 158 -14.27 14.32 5.26
CA ASN A 158 -14.41 14.92 3.95
C ASN A 158 -13.06 15.11 3.25
N LEU A 159 -13.11 15.32 1.94
CA LEU A 159 -11.91 15.39 1.09
C LEU A 159 -11.08 16.66 1.34
N ASP A 160 -11.72 17.77 1.69
CA ASP A 160 -11.00 19.01 1.95
C ASP A 160 -10.13 18.91 3.21
N GLU A 161 -10.70 18.37 4.28
CA GLU A 161 -9.97 18.07 5.51
C GLU A 161 -8.88 17.01 5.28
N LEU A 162 -9.19 15.94 4.52
CA LEU A 162 -8.21 14.90 4.21
C LEU A 162 -7.00 15.48 3.49
N THR A 163 -7.22 16.26 2.44
CA THR A 163 -6.12 16.84 1.66
C THR A 163 -5.31 17.87 2.43
N ALA A 164 -5.94 18.59 3.37
CA ALA A 164 -5.24 19.48 4.30
C ALA A 164 -4.30 18.68 5.22
N LYS A 165 -4.79 17.58 5.79
CA LYS A 165 -3.99 16.68 6.65
C LYS A 165 -2.88 15.98 5.86
N MET A 166 -3.13 15.54 4.62
CA MET A 166 -2.11 14.98 3.74
C MET A 166 -0.97 15.98 3.50
N ALA A 167 -1.31 17.23 3.16
CA ALA A 167 -0.32 18.27 2.94
C ALA A 167 0.50 18.59 4.21
N ALA A 168 -0.15 18.59 5.37
CA ALA A 168 0.52 18.80 6.65
C ALA A 168 1.44 17.62 7.04
N LEU A 169 1.05 16.39 6.71
CA LEU A 169 1.88 15.21 6.98
C LEU A 169 3.12 15.16 6.08
N ALA A 170 2.98 15.47 4.79
CA ALA A 170 4.09 15.48 3.84
C ALA A 170 5.07 16.61 4.10
N ASP A 171 4.57 17.80 4.49
CA ASP A 171 5.32 19.03 4.82
C ASP A 171 6.39 19.42 3.76
N ASP A 172 6.16 19.08 2.51
CA ASP A 172 7.09 19.32 1.39
C ASP A 172 6.53 20.29 0.32
N GLY A 173 5.27 20.68 0.47
CA GLY A 173 4.59 21.60 -0.44
C GLY A 173 4.29 21.02 -1.83
N LEU A 174 4.46 19.73 -2.06
CA LEU A 174 4.25 19.11 -3.37
C LEU A 174 2.78 18.83 -3.69
N LEU A 175 1.97 18.53 -2.67
CA LEU A 175 0.60 18.08 -2.85
C LEU A 175 -0.32 19.18 -3.39
N ASP A 176 -0.83 19.01 -4.59
CA ASP A 176 -1.88 19.84 -5.17
C ASP A 176 -3.27 19.33 -4.74
N ARG A 177 -3.84 19.96 -3.71
CA ARG A 177 -5.12 19.57 -3.11
C ARG A 177 -6.30 19.63 -4.10
N GLU A 178 -6.33 20.63 -4.98
CA GLU A 178 -7.38 20.73 -6.00
C GLU A 178 -7.26 19.61 -7.03
N ARG A 179 -6.04 19.23 -7.39
CA ARG A 179 -5.80 18.07 -8.27
C ARG A 179 -6.31 16.80 -7.65
N VAL A 180 -6.05 16.56 -6.36
CA VAL A 180 -6.60 15.40 -5.66
C VAL A 180 -8.12 15.39 -5.73
N ALA A 181 -8.77 16.53 -5.45
CA ALA A 181 -10.24 16.63 -5.50
C ALA A 181 -10.79 16.32 -6.90
N ARG A 182 -10.20 16.89 -7.94
CA ARG A 182 -10.56 16.57 -9.34
C ARG A 182 -10.35 15.08 -9.65
N THR A 183 -9.23 14.52 -9.23
CA THR A 183 -8.91 13.11 -9.48
C THR A 183 -9.90 12.15 -8.83
N VAL A 184 -10.35 12.45 -7.61
CA VAL A 184 -11.40 11.66 -6.93
C VAL A 184 -12.73 11.79 -7.68
N ALA A 185 -13.12 12.99 -8.06
CA ALA A 185 -14.37 13.21 -8.82
C ALA A 185 -14.34 12.49 -10.18
N ASP A 186 -13.22 12.56 -10.89
CA ASP A 186 -13.03 11.87 -12.17
C ASP A 186 -13.14 10.34 -12.02
N ARG A 187 -12.45 9.78 -11.02
CA ARG A 187 -12.52 8.33 -10.72
C ARG A 187 -13.95 7.92 -10.36
N ASP A 188 -14.62 8.69 -9.53
CA ASP A 188 -15.97 8.38 -9.07
C ASP A 188 -16.99 8.47 -10.21
N SER A 189 -16.79 9.37 -11.18
CA SER A 189 -17.61 9.44 -12.39
C SER A 189 -17.49 8.20 -13.27
N GLN A 190 -16.34 7.55 -13.29
CA GLN A 190 -16.13 6.31 -14.05
C GLN A 190 -16.93 5.12 -13.52
N LEU A 191 -17.34 5.14 -12.26
CA LEU A 191 -18.20 4.10 -11.70
C LEU A 191 -19.63 4.17 -12.22
N ASP A 192 -20.11 5.35 -12.54
CA ASP A 192 -21.46 5.54 -13.11
C ASP A 192 -21.49 5.27 -14.63
N ASN A 193 -20.32 5.19 -15.26
CA ASN A 193 -20.20 4.98 -16.69
C ASN A 193 -20.10 3.47 -17.03
N PRO A 194 -21.13 2.86 -17.65
CA PRO A 194 -21.07 1.46 -18.05
C PRO A 194 -20.05 1.19 -19.16
N PHE A 195 -19.64 2.22 -19.90
CA PHE A 195 -18.65 2.15 -20.96
C PHE A 195 -17.26 2.63 -20.50
N SER A 196 -17.03 2.72 -19.20
CA SER A 196 -15.74 3.16 -18.65
C SER A 196 -14.60 2.34 -19.24
N LYS A 197 -13.54 3.06 -19.62
CA LYS A 197 -12.26 2.46 -20.05
C LYS A 197 -11.20 2.55 -18.97
N ASP A 198 -11.57 2.98 -17.77
CA ASP A 198 -10.68 2.97 -16.62
C ASP A 198 -10.28 1.53 -16.27
N ALA A 199 -8.99 1.23 -16.35
CA ALA A 199 -8.50 -0.13 -16.16
C ALA A 199 -8.75 -0.65 -14.74
N GLN A 200 -8.56 0.20 -13.71
CA GLN A 200 -8.83 -0.17 -12.32
C GLN A 200 -10.32 -0.48 -12.10
N VAL A 201 -11.23 0.39 -12.57
CA VAL A 201 -12.68 0.19 -12.45
C VAL A 201 -13.12 -1.11 -13.13
N ASN A 202 -12.59 -1.37 -14.33
CA ASN A 202 -12.90 -2.60 -15.07
C ASN A 202 -12.33 -3.85 -14.39
N TYR A 203 -11.12 -3.74 -13.84
CA TYR A 203 -10.54 -4.81 -13.04
C TYR A 203 -11.44 -5.15 -11.84
N LEU A 204 -11.86 -4.17 -11.06
CA LEU A 204 -12.72 -4.38 -9.88
C LEU A 204 -14.05 -5.04 -10.23
N ARG A 205 -14.68 -4.60 -11.33
CA ARG A 205 -15.92 -5.22 -11.83
C ARG A 205 -15.71 -6.67 -12.24
N THR A 206 -14.55 -6.98 -12.80
CA THR A 206 -14.21 -8.33 -13.27
C THR A 206 -13.78 -9.25 -12.15
N ALA A 207 -12.90 -8.79 -11.25
CA ALA A 207 -12.41 -9.56 -10.11
C ALA A 207 -13.56 -10.07 -9.25
N ARG A 208 -14.58 -9.24 -9.02
CA ARG A 208 -15.76 -9.63 -8.24
C ARG A 208 -16.69 -10.67 -8.89
N LYS A 209 -16.44 -11.06 -10.13
CA LYS A 209 -17.11 -12.23 -10.75
C LYS A 209 -16.53 -13.54 -10.19
N PHE A 210 -15.29 -13.51 -9.71
CA PHE A 210 -14.68 -14.63 -9.01
C PHE A 210 -15.09 -14.62 -7.53
N LEU A 211 -15.62 -15.74 -7.04
CA LEU A 211 -16.19 -15.83 -5.69
C LEU A 211 -15.15 -15.53 -4.59
N GLY A 212 -13.91 -16.00 -4.76
CA GLY A 212 -12.83 -15.76 -3.80
C GLY A 212 -12.54 -14.27 -3.64
N ASP A 213 -12.35 -13.53 -4.74
CA ASP A 213 -12.11 -12.09 -4.70
C ASP A 213 -13.33 -11.32 -4.14
N LYS A 214 -14.53 -11.73 -4.51
CA LYS A 214 -15.77 -11.12 -3.99
C LYS A 214 -15.89 -11.24 -2.48
N ILE A 215 -15.53 -12.41 -1.92
CA ILE A 215 -15.69 -12.69 -0.50
C ILE A 215 -14.54 -12.13 0.33
N VAL A 216 -13.28 -12.26 -0.15
CA VAL A 216 -12.10 -12.05 0.70
C VAL A 216 -11.33 -10.78 0.34
N ARG A 217 -11.24 -10.40 -0.94
CA ARG A 217 -10.20 -9.49 -1.40
C ARG A 217 -10.68 -8.15 -1.95
N ALA A 218 -11.79 -8.09 -2.68
CA ALA A 218 -12.20 -6.91 -3.41
C ALA A 218 -13.48 -6.30 -2.85
N ALA A 219 -13.46 -5.05 -2.45
CA ALA A 219 -14.64 -4.28 -2.09
C ALA A 219 -15.60 -4.16 -3.31
N ALA A 220 -16.88 -4.00 -3.04
CA ALA A 220 -17.80 -3.63 -4.12
C ALA A 220 -17.40 -2.26 -4.66
N PRO A 221 -17.29 -2.08 -5.98
CA PRO A 221 -16.97 -0.79 -6.55
C PRO A 221 -17.96 0.27 -6.06
N HIS A 222 -17.45 1.33 -5.45
CA HIS A 222 -18.24 2.44 -4.93
C HIS A 222 -17.45 3.75 -5.01
N LYS A 223 -18.16 4.86 -4.91
CA LYS A 223 -17.56 6.20 -4.92
C LYS A 223 -16.74 6.42 -3.64
N LEU A 224 -15.55 6.95 -3.80
CA LEU A 224 -14.70 7.28 -2.65
C LEU A 224 -15.32 8.36 -1.77
N ALA A 225 -15.93 9.35 -2.38
CA ALA A 225 -16.58 10.46 -1.69
C ALA A 225 -17.96 10.14 -1.08
N ASP A 226 -18.46 8.90 -1.22
CA ASP A 226 -19.76 8.52 -0.62
C ASP A 226 -19.57 8.24 0.87
N ALA A 227 -20.13 9.12 1.71
CA ALA A 227 -20.06 9.04 3.18
C ALA A 227 -20.60 7.74 3.78
N LYS A 228 -21.41 6.96 3.04
CA LYS A 228 -21.87 5.64 3.48
C LYS A 228 -20.75 4.63 3.72
N HIS A 229 -19.59 4.89 3.12
CA HIS A 229 -18.43 4.02 3.19
C HIS A 229 -17.44 4.41 4.29
N GLY A 230 -17.88 5.26 5.22
CA GLY A 230 -17.10 5.76 6.34
C GLY A 230 -16.11 6.87 5.95
N PRO A 231 -15.27 7.30 6.89
CA PRO A 231 -14.30 8.35 6.65
C PRO A 231 -13.32 7.99 5.54
N LEU A 232 -12.80 9.04 4.90
CA LEU A 232 -11.71 8.95 3.94
C LEU A 232 -10.38 8.70 4.67
N ILE A 233 -9.51 7.96 4.03
CA ILE A 233 -8.19 7.61 4.55
C ILE A 233 -7.17 7.90 3.47
N ALA A 234 -6.05 8.50 3.83
CA ALA A 234 -4.87 8.59 2.99
C ALA A 234 -3.66 8.03 3.73
N VAL A 235 -2.86 7.24 3.03
CA VAL A 235 -1.64 6.63 3.57
C VAL A 235 -0.50 6.93 2.60
N PRO A 236 0.56 7.63 3.02
CA PRO A 236 1.76 7.72 2.22
C PRO A 236 2.42 6.34 2.19
N VAL A 237 2.73 5.89 0.99
CA VAL A 237 3.43 4.62 0.78
C VAL A 237 4.77 4.89 0.11
N SER A 238 5.80 4.29 0.66
CA SER A 238 7.16 4.43 0.18
C SER A 238 7.73 3.08 -0.25
N TYR A 239 8.97 3.09 -0.67
CA TYR A 239 9.66 1.87 -1.04
C TYR A 239 9.94 1.02 0.21
N THR A 240 9.65 -0.27 0.13
CA THR A 240 9.99 -1.22 1.17
C THR A 240 10.62 -2.47 0.59
N HIS A 241 11.48 -3.10 1.37
CA HIS A 241 11.97 -4.44 1.09
C HIS A 241 11.52 -5.39 2.21
N LEU A 242 11.02 -6.55 1.83
CA LEU A 242 10.56 -7.59 2.75
C LEU A 242 11.55 -8.75 2.87
N ARG A 243 12.65 -8.68 2.15
CA ARG A 243 13.73 -9.65 2.24
C ARG A 243 15.02 -8.90 2.41
N ALA A 244 15.84 -9.34 3.33
CA ALA A 244 17.21 -8.94 3.37
C ALA A 244 17.86 -9.41 2.06
N HIS A 245 18.01 -8.50 1.16
CA HIS A 245 19.16 -8.51 0.31
C HIS A 245 20.14 -7.61 1.01
N GLU A 246 20.99 -8.22 1.55
CA GLU A 246 22.33 -8.00 1.88
C GLU A 246 22.94 -7.00 0.93
N THR A 247 22.51 -5.79 1.00
CA THR A 247 23.36 -4.68 0.65
C THR A 247 24.29 -4.54 1.83
N VAL A 248 25.51 -4.95 1.65
CA VAL A 248 26.61 -4.47 2.44
C VAL A 248 26.49 -2.95 2.41
N LEU A 249 26.08 -2.40 3.53
CA LEU A 249 26.27 -0.99 3.79
C LEU A 249 27.76 -0.84 4.06
N ASP A 250 28.50 -0.33 3.09
CA ASP A 250 29.83 0.18 3.30
C ASP A 250 29.80 1.38 4.26
#